data_d28841b7d48e28073910d0810b9c6b09
#
_entry.id   d28841b7d48e28073910d0810b9c6b09
#
_cell.length_a   1.000
_cell.length_b   1.000
_cell.length_c   1.000
_cell.angle_alpha   90.00
_cell.angle_beta   90.00
_cell.angle_gamma   90.00
#
_symmetry.space_group_name_H-M   'P 1'
#
loop_
_entity.id
_entity.type
_entity.pdbx_description
1 polymer ?
#
loop_
_entity_poly.entity_id
_entity_poly.type
_entity_poly.pdbx_seq_one_letter_code
_entity_poly.pdbx_strand_id
1 'polypeptide(L)'
;MEYFVTDKIGRIFVLRLDPGDYVLESIYELIKKEGIKDAVVLSGIGTLDECVLHMVTTTDYPPKEYFARWKNKPLELVSIMGIIANGQPHLHAIVSDNEKTYAGHLEKGCRTLYLAEIVLVVL
;
A
#
# COMPACT_ATOMS: atom_id res chain seq x y z
N MET A 1 -10.17 2.55 22.89
CA MET A 1 -10.37 3.15 21.56
C MET A 1 -9.81 4.56 21.57
N GLU A 2 -9.03 4.89 20.59
CA GLU A 2 -8.47 6.23 20.38
C GLU A 2 -8.97 6.76 19.04
N TYR A 3 -9.14 8.08 18.94
CA TYR A 3 -9.57 8.73 17.70
C TYR A 3 -9.05 10.16 17.64
N PHE A 4 -8.92 10.67 16.44
CA PHE A 4 -8.78 12.10 16.19
C PHE A 4 -9.85 12.57 15.21
N VAL A 5 -10.11 13.87 15.21
CA VAL A 5 -11.11 14.50 14.35
C VAL A 5 -10.44 15.53 13.46
N THR A 6 -10.79 15.50 12.19
CA THR A 6 -10.49 16.60 11.27
C THR A 6 -11.75 16.98 10.50
N ASP A 7 -12.00 18.25 10.36
CA ASP A 7 -13.10 18.82 9.58
C ASP A 7 -12.61 19.48 8.28
N LYS A 8 -11.33 19.26 7.96
CA LYS A 8 -10.69 19.81 6.75
C LYS A 8 -10.04 18.69 5.95
N ILE A 9 -10.23 18.75 4.65
CA ILE A 9 -9.50 17.93 3.69
C ILE A 9 -8.38 18.80 3.12
N GLY A 10 -7.15 18.26 3.16
CA GLY A 10 -5.99 18.91 2.60
C GLY A 10 -5.82 18.61 1.11
N ARG A 11 -4.56 18.59 0.66
CA ARG A 11 -4.22 18.31 -0.73
C ARG A 11 -4.58 16.87 -1.11
N ILE A 12 -4.97 16.69 -2.37
CA ILE A 12 -5.20 15.38 -2.96
C ILE A 12 -4.03 15.12 -3.92
N PHE A 13 -3.36 13.99 -3.74
CA PHE A 13 -2.31 13.53 -4.62
C PHE A 13 -2.82 12.37 -5.47
N VAL A 14 -2.58 12.46 -6.76
CA VAL A 14 -2.79 11.36 -7.71
C VAL A 14 -1.42 10.94 -8.19
N LEU A 15 -0.97 9.77 -7.74
CA LEU A 15 0.31 9.20 -8.12
C LEU A 15 0.10 8.27 -9.30
N ARG A 16 0.97 8.37 -10.27
CA ARG A 16 1.17 7.36 -11.28
C ARG A 16 2.58 6.82 -11.14
N LEU A 17 2.70 5.52 -10.96
CA LEU A 17 3.95 4.79 -10.93
C LEU A 17 4.17 4.14 -12.29
N ASP A 18 5.38 4.24 -12.78
CA ASP A 18 5.81 3.67 -14.05
C ASP A 18 6.41 2.25 -13.85
N PRO A 19 6.62 1.48 -14.93
CA PRO A 19 7.27 0.17 -14.83
C PRO A 19 8.59 0.24 -14.07
N GLY A 20 8.74 -0.62 -13.06
CA GLY A 20 9.93 -0.68 -12.21
C GLY A 20 9.87 0.14 -10.93
N ASP A 21 8.92 1.06 -10.78
CA ASP A 21 8.73 1.80 -9.53
C ASP A 21 8.19 0.88 -8.44
N TYR A 22 8.65 1.08 -7.22
CA TYR A 22 8.20 0.34 -6.05
C TYR A 22 7.10 1.10 -5.31
N VAL A 23 6.00 0.42 -5.04
CA VAL A 23 4.76 1.05 -4.56
C VAL A 23 4.95 1.73 -3.20
N LEU A 24 5.32 0.98 -2.17
CA LEU A 24 5.43 1.52 -0.81
C LEU A 24 6.59 2.51 -0.69
N GLU A 25 7.70 2.25 -1.36
CA GLU A 25 8.86 3.13 -1.41
C GLU A 25 8.52 4.49 -2.03
N SER A 26 7.75 4.49 -3.12
CA SER A 26 7.28 5.73 -3.76
C SER A 26 6.33 6.53 -2.86
N ILE A 27 5.49 5.84 -2.09
CA ILE A 27 4.63 6.50 -1.09
C ILE A 27 5.48 7.14 0.02
N TYR A 28 6.50 6.46 0.52
CA TYR A 28 7.43 7.03 1.50
C TYR A 28 8.19 8.24 0.95
N GLU A 29 8.62 8.18 -0.31
CA GLU A 29 9.28 9.30 -0.97
C GLU A 29 8.34 10.53 -1.04
N LEU A 30 7.09 10.32 -1.46
CA LEU A 30 6.08 11.37 -1.47
C LEU A 30 5.84 11.97 -0.08
N ILE A 31 5.67 11.12 0.93
CA ILE A 31 5.48 11.56 2.32
C ILE A 31 6.61 12.50 2.75
N LYS A 32 7.85 12.09 2.50
CA LYS A 32 9.04 12.87 2.84
C LYS A 32 9.12 14.17 2.06
N LYS A 33 8.90 14.12 0.74
CA LYS A 33 9.00 15.28 -0.16
C LYS A 33 7.96 16.35 0.16
N GLU A 34 6.74 15.94 0.46
CA GLU A 34 5.58 16.83 0.65
C GLU A 34 5.26 17.13 2.12
N GLY A 35 6.01 16.53 3.06
CA GLY A 35 5.82 16.73 4.49
C GLY A 35 4.47 16.21 4.99
N ILE A 36 3.98 15.11 4.43
CA ILE A 36 2.69 14.53 4.78
C ILE A 36 2.78 13.88 6.17
N LYS A 37 1.92 14.31 7.09
CA LYS A 37 1.78 13.70 8.41
C LYS A 37 0.68 12.65 8.42
N ASP A 38 -0.52 13.08 8.07
CA ASP A 38 -1.72 12.25 8.16
C ASP A 38 -2.45 12.27 6.80
N ALA A 39 -2.82 11.10 6.32
CA ALA A 39 -3.51 10.94 5.05
C ALA A 39 -4.29 9.62 5.02
N VAL A 40 -5.19 9.50 4.08
CA VAL A 40 -5.89 8.26 3.75
C VAL A 40 -5.63 7.89 2.30
N VAL A 41 -5.44 6.62 2.01
CA VAL A 41 -5.45 6.08 0.65
C VAL A 41 -6.89 5.81 0.25
N LEU A 42 -7.39 6.54 -0.73
CA LEU A 42 -8.76 6.36 -1.25
C LEU A 42 -8.84 5.25 -2.29
N SER A 43 -7.80 5.12 -3.11
CA SER A 43 -7.75 4.17 -4.21
C SER A 43 -6.31 3.84 -4.54
N GLY A 44 -6.07 2.60 -4.92
CA GLY A 44 -4.79 2.17 -5.46
C GLY A 44 -5.01 0.92 -6.31
N ILE A 45 -4.72 1.01 -7.60
CA ILE A 45 -4.85 -0.09 -8.57
C ILE A 45 -3.64 -0.12 -9.48
N GLY A 46 -3.44 -1.24 -10.16
CA GLY A 46 -2.36 -1.38 -11.14
C GLY A 46 -1.99 -2.83 -11.43
N THR A 47 -0.76 -3.02 -11.85
CA THR A 47 -0.17 -4.33 -12.09
C THR A 47 1.23 -4.42 -11.49
N LEU A 48 1.57 -5.56 -10.91
CA LEU A 48 2.85 -5.83 -10.27
C LEU A 48 3.52 -7.05 -10.91
N ASP A 49 4.85 -7.10 -10.89
CA ASP A 49 5.62 -8.29 -11.23
C ASP A 49 6.45 -8.84 -10.05
N GLU A 50 6.56 -8.05 -8.99
CA GLU A 50 7.05 -8.48 -7.68
C GLU A 50 6.07 -7.98 -6.61
N CYS A 51 5.84 -8.78 -5.58
CA CYS A 51 4.96 -8.43 -4.48
C CYS A 51 5.44 -9.07 -3.18
N VAL A 52 5.28 -8.35 -2.09
CA VAL A 52 5.52 -8.85 -0.73
C VAL A 52 4.33 -8.43 0.12
N LEU A 53 3.62 -9.41 0.65
CA LEU A 53 2.53 -9.21 1.60
C LEU A 53 2.84 -9.92 2.92
N HIS A 54 2.44 -9.31 4.01
CA HIS A 54 2.64 -9.84 5.34
C HIS A 54 1.29 -10.17 5.99
N MET A 55 1.21 -11.30 6.66
CA MET A 55 0.02 -11.79 7.34
C MET A 55 0.36 -12.32 8.71
N VAL A 56 -0.54 -12.14 9.67
CA VAL A 56 -0.49 -12.84 10.95
C VAL A 56 -1.08 -14.24 10.77
N THR A 57 -0.50 -15.23 11.44
CA THR A 57 -0.90 -16.64 11.30
C THR A 57 -1.40 -17.25 12.60
N THR A 58 -1.31 -16.53 13.71
CA THR A 58 -1.82 -16.96 15.02
C THR A 58 -2.54 -15.82 15.72
N THR A 59 -3.35 -16.17 16.71
CA THR A 59 -4.04 -15.22 17.60
C THR A 59 -3.25 -14.90 18.87
N ASP A 60 -2.06 -15.46 19.02
CA ASP A 60 -1.17 -15.19 20.15
C ASP A 60 -0.65 -13.75 20.12
N TYR A 61 -0.10 -13.29 21.25
CA TYR A 61 0.59 -12.02 21.33
C TYR A 61 1.99 -12.19 21.95
N PRO A 62 3.08 -11.89 21.19
CA PRO A 62 3.08 -11.46 19.78
C PRO A 62 2.63 -12.59 18.84
N PRO A 63 1.94 -12.27 17.72
CA PRO A 63 1.52 -13.27 16.77
C PRO A 63 2.71 -13.83 15.99
N LYS A 64 2.55 -15.02 15.44
CA LYS A 64 3.43 -15.50 14.36
C LYS A 64 3.03 -14.84 13.06
N GLU A 65 4.02 -14.58 12.22
CA GLU A 65 3.87 -13.84 10.97
C GLU A 65 4.39 -14.64 9.79
N TYR A 66 3.80 -14.38 8.63
CA TYR A 66 4.19 -14.99 7.36
C TYR A 66 4.33 -13.90 6.29
N PHE A 67 5.46 -13.92 5.58
CA PHE A 67 5.75 -13.05 4.44
C PHE A 67 5.60 -13.83 3.14
N ALA A 68 4.50 -13.58 2.43
CA ALA A 68 4.29 -14.11 1.10
C ALA A 68 5.05 -13.27 0.07
N ARG A 69 5.78 -13.92 -0.82
CA ARG A 69 6.63 -13.26 -1.82
C ARG A 69 6.37 -13.83 -3.20
N TRP A 70 6.16 -12.93 -4.15
CA TRP A 70 6.06 -13.25 -5.57
C TRP A 70 7.15 -12.50 -6.31
N LYS A 71 7.81 -13.19 -7.23
CA LYS A 71 8.86 -12.62 -8.05
C LYS A 71 8.68 -13.09 -9.49
N ASN A 72 8.84 -12.16 -10.44
CA ASN A 72 8.63 -12.43 -11.86
C ASN A 72 7.27 -13.10 -12.14
N LYS A 73 6.22 -12.61 -11.47
CA LYS A 73 4.87 -13.11 -11.62
C LYS A 73 3.90 -11.96 -11.88
N PRO A 74 3.14 -11.96 -12.98
CA PRO A 74 2.16 -10.93 -13.24
C PRO A 74 1.01 -11.02 -12.24
N LEU A 75 0.74 -9.91 -11.58
CA LEU A 75 -0.33 -9.77 -10.59
C LEU A 75 -1.14 -8.52 -10.90
N GLU A 76 -2.45 -8.61 -10.83
CA GLU A 76 -3.31 -7.44 -10.73
C GLU A 76 -3.23 -6.87 -9.32
N LEU A 77 -2.91 -5.60 -9.20
CA LEU A 77 -3.11 -4.84 -7.96
C LEU A 77 -4.55 -4.35 -7.96
N VAL A 78 -5.40 -5.03 -7.20
CA VAL A 78 -6.85 -4.81 -7.18
C VAL A 78 -7.22 -3.65 -6.28
N SER A 79 -6.54 -3.52 -5.15
CA SER A 79 -6.80 -2.46 -4.18
C SER A 79 -5.60 -2.24 -3.27
N ILE A 80 -5.36 -0.97 -2.94
CA ILE A 80 -4.58 -0.55 -1.76
C ILE A 80 -5.48 0.31 -0.91
N MET A 81 -5.51 0.07 0.40
CA MET A 81 -6.24 0.88 1.35
C MET A 81 -5.51 0.98 2.69
N GLY A 82 -5.83 2.00 3.44
CA GLY A 82 -5.26 2.25 4.76
C GLY A 82 -4.97 3.72 4.98
N ILE A 83 -4.18 3.98 6.00
CA ILE A 83 -3.88 5.34 6.46
C ILE A 83 -2.38 5.60 6.52
N ILE A 84 -2.04 6.87 6.50
CA ILE A 84 -0.74 7.40 6.91
C ILE A 84 -0.99 8.15 8.20
N ALA A 85 -0.31 7.78 9.26
CA ALA A 85 -0.41 8.44 10.56
C ALA A 85 1.00 8.83 11.04
N ASN A 86 1.18 10.10 11.37
CA ASN A 86 2.47 10.65 11.76
C ASN A 86 3.61 10.30 10.77
N GLY A 87 3.31 10.37 9.47
CA GLY A 87 4.25 10.06 8.39
C GLY A 87 4.54 8.57 8.18
N GLN A 88 3.83 7.69 8.86
CA GLN A 88 4.00 6.24 8.76
C GLN A 88 2.80 5.61 8.06
N PRO A 89 2.98 5.03 6.87
CA PRO A 89 1.91 4.31 6.18
C PRO A 89 1.64 2.96 6.85
N HIS A 90 0.35 2.68 7.03
CA HIS A 90 -0.18 1.38 7.40
C HIS A 90 -1.21 0.99 6.33
N LEU A 91 -0.78 0.21 5.38
CA LEU A 91 -1.53 -0.10 4.17
C LEU A 91 -1.68 -1.60 4.00
N HIS A 92 -2.85 -2.01 3.56
CA HIS A 92 -3.13 -3.35 3.09
C HIS A 92 -3.37 -3.35 1.58
N ALA A 93 -3.07 -4.46 0.95
CA ALA A 93 -3.29 -4.63 -0.48
C ALA A 93 -3.99 -5.95 -0.79
N ILE A 94 -4.75 -5.92 -1.89
CA ILE A 94 -5.32 -7.10 -2.52
C ILE A 94 -4.67 -7.22 -3.89
N VAL A 95 -4.08 -8.39 -4.16
CA VAL A 95 -3.50 -8.73 -5.46
C VAL A 95 -4.10 -10.05 -5.96
N SER A 96 -4.14 -10.24 -7.25
CA SER A 96 -4.62 -11.49 -7.84
C SER A 96 -3.79 -11.91 -9.06
N ASP A 97 -3.67 -13.20 -9.25
CA ASP A 97 -3.32 -13.79 -10.54
C ASP A 97 -4.59 -14.34 -11.22
N ASN A 98 -4.44 -15.13 -12.27
CA ASN A 98 -5.57 -15.73 -12.99
C ASN A 98 -6.26 -16.88 -12.23
N GLU A 99 -5.73 -17.31 -11.08
CA GLU A 99 -6.25 -18.43 -10.31
C GLU A 99 -6.73 -18.03 -8.93
N LYS A 100 -5.98 -17.15 -8.24
CA LYS A 100 -6.18 -16.84 -6.81
C LYS A 100 -6.06 -15.36 -6.52
N THR A 101 -6.72 -14.95 -5.45
CA THR A 101 -6.60 -13.63 -4.84
C THR A 101 -5.86 -13.76 -3.51
N TYR A 102 -4.97 -12.81 -3.25
CA TYR A 102 -4.16 -12.74 -2.05
C TYR A 102 -4.34 -11.36 -1.41
N ALA A 103 -4.34 -11.29 -0.10
CA ALA A 103 -4.44 -10.04 0.63
C ALA A 103 -3.56 -10.05 1.87
N GLY A 104 -3.07 -8.89 2.26
CA GLY A 104 -2.26 -8.73 3.46
C GLY A 104 -1.72 -7.32 3.61
N HIS A 105 -0.91 -7.12 4.64
CA HIS A 105 -0.18 -5.89 4.86
C HIS A 105 0.82 -5.67 3.72
N LEU A 106 0.80 -4.47 3.15
CA LEU A 106 1.69 -4.09 2.05
C LEU A 106 3.10 -3.84 2.58
N GLU A 107 4.04 -4.60 2.07
CA GLU A 107 5.46 -4.47 2.41
C GLU A 107 6.25 -3.80 1.28
N LYS A 108 7.47 -3.39 1.59
CA LYS A 108 8.46 -2.97 0.59
C LYS A 108 8.76 -4.13 -0.37
N GLY A 109 9.07 -3.80 -1.62
CA GLY A 109 9.39 -4.78 -2.65
C GLY A 109 8.23 -5.14 -3.58
N CYS A 110 7.14 -4.36 -3.57
CA CYS A 110 6.06 -4.48 -4.54
C CYS A 110 6.39 -3.62 -5.76
N ARG A 111 6.81 -4.24 -6.87
CA ARG A 111 7.27 -3.56 -8.08
C ARG A 111 6.18 -3.48 -9.14
N THR A 112 5.98 -2.28 -9.66
CA THR A 112 5.04 -2.00 -10.73
C THR A 112 5.46 -2.68 -12.04
N LEU A 113 4.54 -3.40 -12.68
CA LEU A 113 4.76 -4.05 -13.97
C LEU A 113 4.51 -3.07 -15.13
N TYR A 114 3.30 -2.56 -15.27
CA TYR A 114 2.93 -1.62 -16.34
C TYR A 114 2.65 -0.22 -15.79
N LEU A 115 1.79 -0.13 -14.80
CA LEU A 115 1.48 1.09 -14.10
C LEU A 115 0.84 0.77 -12.74
N ALA A 116 0.90 1.72 -11.82
CA ALA A 116 0.03 1.78 -10.66
C ALA A 116 -0.48 3.21 -10.48
N GLU A 117 -1.73 3.35 -10.13
CA GLU A 117 -2.39 4.64 -9.89
C GLU A 117 -2.95 4.67 -8.48
N ILE A 118 -2.53 5.66 -7.68
CA ILE A 118 -2.84 5.74 -6.26
C ILE A 118 -3.34 7.14 -5.95
N VAL A 119 -4.45 7.23 -5.24
CA VAL A 119 -5.02 8.50 -4.78
C VAL A 119 -4.88 8.61 -3.27
N LEU A 120 -4.23 9.67 -2.82
CA LEU A 120 -4.01 10.02 -1.41
C LEU A 120 -4.73 11.33 -1.08
N VAL A 121 -5.40 11.37 0.07
CA VAL A 121 -6.01 12.57 0.61
C VAL A 121 -5.34 12.92 1.93
N VAL A 122 -4.73 14.10 2.00
CA VAL A 122 -4.13 14.63 3.23
C VAL A 122 -5.25 15.10 4.17
N LEU A 123 -5.13 14.71 5.41
CA LEU A 123 -6.09 15.04 6.48
C LEU A 123 -5.66 16.26 7.29
#